data_7f9e430a860296058dcdf84fc442bb48
#
_entry.id   7f9e430a860296058dcdf84fc442bb48
#
_cell.length_a   1.000
_cell.length_b   1.000
_cell.length_c   1.000
_cell.angle_alpha   90.00
_cell.angle_beta   90.00
_cell.angle_gamma   90.00
#
_symmetry.space_group_name_H-M   'P 1'
#
loop_
_entity.id
_entity.type
_entity.pdbx_description
1 polymer ?
#
loop_
_entity_poly.entity_id
_entity_poly.type
_entity_poly.pdbx_seq_one_letter_code
_entity_poly.pdbx_strand_id
1 'polypeptide(L)'
;MSLITDLRIFVVDDEQIIAATLATILEMSGFSATAFTDPFQALRRARLDSPDLLISDVMMPEMSGVDLALRMKEECPGCKILLFSGQAATQDLLRTARNLGHDFRLLLKPVHPTDLLCEVRGKQRTDSAALVVSA
;
A
#
# COMPACT_ATOMS: atom_id res chain seq x y z
N MET A 1 4.43 -8.35 23.84
CA MET A 1 5.29 -7.31 23.31
C MET A 1 5.03 -7.17 21.81
N SER A 2 4.73 -5.97 21.37
CA SER A 2 4.47 -5.74 19.96
C SER A 2 5.78 -5.56 19.22
N LEU A 3 5.96 -6.28 18.16
CA LEU A 3 7.15 -6.22 17.31
C LEU A 3 6.74 -5.84 15.92
N ILE A 4 7.72 -5.45 15.11
CA ILE A 4 7.50 -5.18 13.69
C ILE A 4 6.85 -6.39 13.03
N THR A 5 7.22 -7.60 13.46
CA THR A 5 6.67 -8.84 12.89
C THR A 5 5.19 -9.02 13.17
N ASP A 6 4.63 -8.27 14.12
CA ASP A 6 3.19 -8.32 14.39
C ASP A 6 2.38 -7.47 13.43
N LEU A 7 3.05 -6.68 12.60
CA LEU A 7 2.38 -5.81 11.65
C LEU A 7 1.64 -6.63 10.59
N ARG A 8 0.37 -6.32 10.40
CA ARG A 8 -0.47 -7.00 9.43
C ARG A 8 -0.64 -6.13 8.20
N ILE A 9 -0.30 -6.67 7.06
CA ILE A 9 -0.21 -5.91 5.81
C ILE A 9 -1.10 -6.56 4.76
N PHE A 10 -1.93 -5.74 4.11
CA PHE A 10 -2.66 -6.16 2.92
C PHE A 10 -1.91 -5.61 1.70
N VAL A 11 -1.69 -6.46 0.71
CA VAL A 11 -1.06 -6.08 -0.55
C VAL A 11 -2.09 -6.28 -1.65
N VAL A 12 -2.42 -5.22 -2.37
CA VAL A 12 -3.46 -5.27 -3.41
C VAL A 12 -2.88 -4.85 -4.75
N ASP A 13 -2.98 -5.74 -5.73
CA ASP A 13 -2.56 -5.48 -7.11
C ASP A 13 -3.32 -6.45 -7.99
N ASP A 14 -3.95 -5.93 -9.05
CA ASP A 14 -4.73 -6.78 -9.97
C ASP A 14 -3.86 -7.80 -10.71
N GLU A 15 -2.55 -7.60 -10.75
CA GLU A 15 -1.63 -8.60 -11.27
C GLU A 15 -1.20 -9.55 -10.15
N GLN A 16 -1.65 -10.79 -10.24
CA GLN A 16 -1.44 -11.76 -9.17
C GLN A 16 0.04 -11.97 -8.84
N ILE A 17 0.89 -12.00 -9.86
CA ILE A 17 2.32 -12.22 -9.65
C ILE A 17 2.92 -11.10 -8.80
N ILE A 18 2.53 -9.87 -9.08
CA ILE A 18 3.05 -8.72 -8.33
C ILE A 18 2.58 -8.76 -6.89
N ALA A 19 1.28 -8.97 -6.68
CA ALA A 19 0.74 -9.05 -5.33
C ALA A 19 1.41 -10.15 -4.51
N ALA A 20 1.55 -11.34 -5.11
CA ALA A 20 2.16 -12.48 -4.43
C ALA A 20 3.64 -12.24 -4.14
N THR A 21 4.36 -11.63 -5.08
CA THR A 21 5.78 -11.36 -4.89
C THR A 21 6.01 -10.37 -3.75
N LEU A 22 5.26 -9.29 -3.72
CA LEU A 22 5.39 -8.30 -2.66
C LEU A 22 5.05 -8.91 -1.30
N ALA A 23 3.97 -9.70 -1.24
CA ALA A 23 3.60 -10.36 0.01
C ALA A 23 4.70 -11.32 0.48
N THR A 24 5.30 -12.06 -0.44
CA THR A 24 6.39 -12.98 -0.11
C THR A 24 7.60 -12.24 0.45
N ILE A 25 7.97 -11.11 -0.17
CA ILE A 25 9.08 -10.31 0.31
C ILE A 25 8.83 -9.86 1.75
N LEU A 26 7.61 -9.42 2.03
CA LEU A 26 7.24 -8.96 3.37
C LEU A 26 7.27 -10.09 4.37
N GLU A 27 6.73 -11.26 3.99
CA GLU A 27 6.74 -12.42 4.90
C GLU A 27 8.15 -12.91 5.19
N MET A 28 9.01 -12.90 4.20
CA MET A 28 10.41 -13.28 4.40
C MET A 28 11.13 -12.32 5.34
N SER A 29 10.61 -11.12 5.49
CA SER A 29 11.18 -10.12 6.41
C SER A 29 10.49 -10.11 7.77
N GLY A 30 9.59 -11.06 8.01
CA GLY A 30 8.99 -11.25 9.32
C GLY A 30 7.62 -10.60 9.50
N PHE A 31 7.07 -9.98 8.47
CA PHE A 31 5.73 -9.39 8.54
C PHE A 31 4.66 -10.40 8.17
N SER A 32 3.43 -10.14 8.58
CA SER A 32 2.28 -10.92 8.15
C SER A 32 1.63 -10.19 6.97
N ALA A 33 1.66 -10.80 5.80
CA ALA A 33 1.16 -10.16 4.57
C ALA A 33 0.15 -11.06 3.88
N THR A 34 -0.94 -10.46 3.41
CA THR A 34 -1.96 -11.15 2.64
C THR A 34 -2.12 -10.44 1.30
N ALA A 35 -2.04 -11.20 0.21
CA ALA A 35 -2.16 -10.66 -1.14
C ALA A 35 -3.60 -10.73 -1.62
N PHE A 36 -4.05 -9.67 -2.28
CA PHE A 36 -5.37 -9.60 -2.90
C PHE A 36 -5.21 -9.12 -4.34
N THR A 37 -5.97 -9.69 -5.25
CA THR A 37 -6.04 -9.19 -6.62
C THR A 37 -7.33 -8.41 -6.86
N ASP A 38 -8.26 -8.46 -5.92
CA ASP A 38 -9.55 -7.78 -6.00
C ASP A 38 -9.68 -6.82 -4.81
N PRO A 39 -9.72 -5.51 -5.07
CA PRO A 39 -9.82 -4.53 -3.99
C PRO A 39 -11.08 -4.69 -3.14
N PHE A 40 -12.17 -5.18 -3.71
CA PHE A 40 -13.39 -5.41 -2.94
C PHE A 40 -13.21 -6.54 -1.93
N GLN A 41 -12.45 -7.57 -2.28
CA GLN A 41 -12.13 -8.62 -1.33
C GLN A 41 -11.27 -8.11 -0.18
N ALA A 42 -10.33 -7.22 -0.49
CA ALA A 42 -9.50 -6.60 0.55
C ALA A 42 -10.36 -5.81 1.54
N LEU A 43 -11.33 -5.06 1.02
CA LEU A 43 -12.24 -4.29 1.89
C LEU A 43 -13.09 -5.21 2.75
N ARG A 44 -13.63 -6.27 2.17
CA ARG A 44 -14.43 -7.23 2.96
C ARG A 44 -13.61 -7.86 4.07
N ARG A 45 -12.38 -8.24 3.75
CA ARG A 45 -11.50 -8.83 4.76
C ARG A 45 -11.14 -7.83 5.85
N ALA A 46 -10.95 -6.58 5.48
CA ALA A 46 -10.61 -5.54 6.45
C ALA A 46 -11.69 -5.34 7.50
N ARG A 47 -12.95 -5.55 7.13
CA ARG A 47 -14.05 -5.45 8.08
C ARG A 47 -14.02 -6.52 9.15
N LEU A 48 -13.47 -7.69 8.81
CA LEU A 48 -13.33 -8.80 9.74
C LEU A 48 -12.03 -8.72 10.52
N ASP A 49 -10.99 -8.17 9.90
CA ASP A 49 -9.63 -8.29 10.40
C ASP A 49 -8.80 -7.14 9.83
N SER A 50 -8.86 -6.00 10.51
CA SER A 50 -8.28 -4.76 10.02
C SER A 50 -6.77 -4.85 9.86
N PRO A 51 -6.23 -4.43 8.70
CA PRO A 51 -4.79 -4.38 8.52
C PRO A 51 -4.19 -3.15 9.19
N ASP A 52 -2.92 -3.23 9.53
CA ASP A 52 -2.18 -2.09 10.04
C ASP A 52 -1.64 -1.24 8.88
N LEU A 53 -1.42 -1.85 7.73
CA LEU A 53 -0.88 -1.19 6.56
C LEU A 53 -1.53 -1.76 5.31
N LEU A 54 -1.95 -0.88 4.41
CA LEU A 54 -2.39 -1.25 3.08
C LEU A 54 -1.34 -0.81 2.07
N ILE A 55 -0.87 -1.75 1.26
CA ILE A 55 0.01 -1.46 0.13
C ILE A 55 -0.80 -1.77 -1.13
N SER A 56 -0.97 -0.80 -2.00
CA SER A 56 -1.82 -0.99 -3.18
C SER A 56 -1.24 -0.33 -4.42
N ASP A 57 -1.39 -1.03 -5.55
CA ASP A 57 -1.20 -0.42 -6.86
C ASP A 57 -2.28 0.64 -7.04
N VAL A 58 -1.92 1.74 -7.70
CA VAL A 58 -2.87 2.82 -7.96
C VAL A 58 -3.79 2.47 -9.13
N MET A 59 -3.24 1.94 -10.22
CA MET A 59 -4.02 1.69 -11.44
C MET A 59 -4.53 0.27 -11.48
N MET A 60 -5.79 0.10 -11.10
CA MET A 60 -6.49 -1.19 -11.14
C MET A 60 -7.81 -1.01 -11.87
N PRO A 61 -8.37 -2.10 -12.48
CA PRO A 61 -9.54 -1.96 -13.35
C PRO A 61 -10.78 -1.36 -12.69
N GLU A 62 -11.31 -1.92 -11.67
CA GLU A 62 -12.63 -1.52 -11.18
C GLU A 62 -12.59 -0.43 -10.14
N MET A 63 -11.49 -0.32 -9.42
CA MET A 63 -11.32 0.65 -8.35
C MET A 63 -9.86 1.01 -8.30
N SER A 64 -9.54 2.30 -8.30
CA SER A 64 -8.14 2.72 -8.18
C SER A 64 -7.64 2.44 -6.77
N GLY A 65 -6.31 2.36 -6.63
CA GLY A 65 -5.71 2.21 -5.30
C GLY A 65 -5.99 3.41 -4.41
N VAL A 66 -6.15 4.60 -5.00
CA VAL A 66 -6.52 5.79 -4.22
C VAL A 66 -7.93 5.64 -3.66
N ASP A 67 -8.89 5.18 -4.48
CA ASP A 67 -10.25 4.94 -4.01
C ASP A 67 -10.26 3.86 -2.94
N LEU A 68 -9.50 2.80 -3.12
CA LEU A 68 -9.38 1.76 -2.11
C LEU A 68 -8.83 2.32 -0.80
N ALA A 69 -7.80 3.14 -0.89
CA ALA A 69 -7.19 3.75 0.29
C ALA A 69 -8.19 4.64 1.03
N LEU A 70 -8.96 5.44 0.30
CA LEU A 70 -9.97 6.30 0.92
C LEU A 70 -11.02 5.48 1.65
N ARG A 71 -11.50 4.41 1.04
CA ARG A 71 -12.48 3.52 1.68
C ARG A 71 -11.86 2.80 2.87
N MET A 72 -10.60 2.38 2.75
CA MET A 72 -9.92 1.71 3.84
C MET A 72 -9.78 2.64 5.05
N LYS A 73 -9.48 3.92 4.81
CA LYS A 73 -9.37 4.88 5.90
C LYS A 73 -10.71 5.13 6.58
N GLU A 74 -11.81 5.02 5.85
CA GLU A 74 -13.13 5.15 6.46
C GLU A 74 -13.44 3.97 7.39
N GLU A 75 -13.09 2.76 6.97
CA GLU A 75 -13.39 1.56 7.75
C GLU A 75 -12.34 1.24 8.80
N CYS A 76 -11.09 1.60 8.53
CA CYS A 76 -9.95 1.32 9.41
C CYS A 76 -9.13 2.58 9.55
N PRO A 77 -9.56 3.57 10.34
CA PRO A 77 -8.85 4.86 10.43
C PRO A 77 -7.40 4.76 10.85
N GLY A 78 -7.04 3.71 11.59
CA GLY A 78 -5.66 3.49 12.00
C GLY A 78 -4.77 2.86 10.96
N CYS A 79 -5.34 2.41 9.84
CA CYS A 79 -4.56 1.77 8.79
C CYS A 79 -3.70 2.79 8.05
N LYS A 80 -2.42 2.51 7.90
CA LYS A 80 -1.52 3.35 7.11
C LYS A 80 -1.59 2.91 5.66
N ILE A 81 -1.30 3.85 4.76
CA ILE A 81 -1.44 3.64 3.32
C ILE A 81 -0.12 3.88 2.63
N LEU A 82 0.27 2.93 1.79
CA LEU A 82 1.41 3.06 0.88
C LEU A 82 0.96 2.66 -0.51
N LEU A 83 1.05 3.57 -1.45
CA LEU A 83 0.64 3.33 -2.84
C LEU A 83 1.88 3.15 -3.71
N PHE A 84 1.74 2.42 -4.80
CA PHE A 84 2.82 2.33 -5.78
C PHE A 84 2.24 2.41 -7.19
N SER A 85 2.99 3.04 -8.10
CA SER A 85 2.51 3.27 -9.46
C SER A 85 3.65 3.61 -10.39
N GLY A 86 3.50 3.21 -11.65
CA GLY A 86 4.38 3.66 -12.73
C GLY A 86 3.68 4.64 -13.67
N GLN A 87 2.51 5.11 -13.30
CA GLN A 87 1.67 5.92 -14.19
C GLN A 87 1.71 7.39 -13.82
N ALA A 88 1.89 8.24 -14.84
CA ALA A 88 1.89 9.69 -14.63
C ALA A 88 0.52 10.21 -14.16
N ALA A 89 -0.56 9.58 -14.61
CA ALA A 89 -1.92 9.98 -14.26
C ALA A 89 -2.23 9.85 -12.77
N THR A 90 -1.37 9.18 -12.02
CA THR A 90 -1.51 9.02 -10.58
C THR A 90 -1.62 10.36 -9.86
N GLN A 91 -0.98 11.41 -10.39
CA GLN A 91 -0.99 12.72 -9.74
C GLN A 91 -2.39 13.29 -9.58
N ASP A 92 -3.26 13.09 -10.55
CA ASP A 92 -4.64 13.58 -10.46
C ASP A 92 -5.42 12.84 -9.37
N LEU A 93 -5.20 11.54 -9.26
CA LEU A 93 -5.85 10.74 -8.22
C LEU A 93 -5.37 11.14 -6.83
N LEU A 94 -4.09 11.40 -6.68
CA LEU A 94 -3.52 11.85 -5.42
C LEU A 94 -4.04 13.22 -5.02
N ARG A 95 -4.23 14.10 -6.00
CA ARG A 95 -4.80 15.42 -5.73
C ARG A 95 -6.21 15.30 -5.18
N THR A 96 -7.02 14.40 -5.73
CA THR A 96 -8.36 14.13 -5.22
C THR A 96 -8.31 13.71 -3.75
N ALA A 97 -7.42 12.79 -3.41
CA ALA A 97 -7.27 12.34 -2.04
C ALA A 97 -6.85 13.48 -1.11
N ARG A 98 -5.93 14.31 -1.57
CA ARG A 98 -5.45 15.47 -0.81
C ARG A 98 -6.58 16.45 -0.52
N ASN A 99 -7.43 16.69 -1.50
CA ASN A 99 -8.58 17.58 -1.34
C ASN A 99 -9.56 17.04 -0.29
N LEU A 100 -9.55 15.74 -0.06
CA LEU A 100 -10.38 15.10 0.97
C LEU A 100 -9.64 14.96 2.30
N GLY A 101 -8.45 15.54 2.42
CA GLY A 101 -7.69 15.54 3.66
C GLY A 101 -6.73 14.40 3.85
N HIS A 102 -6.43 13.65 2.78
CA HIS A 102 -5.52 12.50 2.88
C HIS A 102 -4.26 12.72 2.04
N ASP A 103 -3.12 12.53 2.67
CA ASP A 103 -1.81 12.72 2.06
C ASP A 103 -1.11 11.35 2.03
N PHE A 104 -1.37 10.57 0.99
CA PHE A 104 -0.86 9.21 0.90
C PHE A 104 0.56 9.18 0.35
N ARG A 105 1.36 8.26 0.87
CA ARG A 105 2.71 8.05 0.36
C ARG A 105 2.68 7.21 -0.90
N LEU A 106 3.58 7.53 -1.82
CA LEU A 106 3.66 6.86 -3.12
C LEU A 106 5.08 6.42 -3.41
N LEU A 107 5.24 5.15 -3.79
CA LEU A 107 6.48 4.64 -4.36
C LEU A 107 6.28 4.46 -5.86
N LEU A 108 7.30 4.80 -6.64
CA LEU A 108 7.26 4.59 -8.08
C LEU A 108 7.73 3.18 -8.44
N LYS A 109 7.10 2.59 -9.44
CA LYS A 109 7.53 1.29 -9.98
C LYS A 109 8.76 1.51 -10.86
N PRO A 110 9.67 0.54 -10.94
CA PRO A 110 9.65 -0.74 -10.22
C PRO A 110 10.02 -0.56 -8.75
N VAL A 111 9.32 -1.29 -7.88
CA VAL A 111 9.55 -1.19 -6.44
C VAL A 111 10.64 -2.16 -6.04
N HIS A 112 11.74 -1.62 -5.52
CA HIS A 112 12.82 -2.45 -5.02
C HIS A 112 12.49 -2.96 -3.63
N PRO A 113 12.84 -4.23 -3.32
CA PRO A 113 12.56 -4.78 -1.99
C PRO A 113 13.11 -3.93 -0.85
N THR A 114 14.31 -3.39 -1.01
CA THR A 114 14.91 -2.55 0.01
C THR A 114 14.08 -1.31 0.29
N ASP A 115 13.59 -0.66 -0.76
CA ASP A 115 12.78 0.55 -0.62
C ASP A 115 11.43 0.23 0.02
N LEU A 116 10.81 -0.86 -0.39
CA LEU A 116 9.56 -1.30 0.20
C LEU A 116 9.72 -1.56 1.70
N LEU A 117 10.75 -2.29 2.07
CA LEU A 117 10.98 -2.63 3.47
C LEU A 117 11.30 -1.39 4.32
N CYS A 118 12.04 -0.43 3.76
CA CYS A 118 12.31 0.83 4.46
C CYS A 118 11.00 1.58 4.73
N GLU A 119 10.12 1.64 3.75
CA GLU A 119 8.83 2.32 3.94
C GLU A 119 7.95 1.61 4.95
N VAL A 120 7.91 0.28 4.90
CA VAL A 120 7.11 -0.50 5.82
C VAL A 120 7.60 -0.34 7.26
N ARG A 121 8.91 -0.26 7.44
CA ARG A 121 9.51 -0.06 8.76
C ARG A 121 9.44 1.37 9.25
N GLY A 122 8.95 2.29 8.41
CA GLY A 122 8.87 3.70 8.77
C GLY A 122 10.19 4.42 8.72
N LYS A 123 11.19 3.85 8.04
CA LYS A 123 12.50 4.48 7.89
C LYS A 123 12.56 5.18 6.55
N GLN A 124 13.16 6.37 6.53
CA GLN A 124 13.35 7.10 5.29
C GLN A 124 14.70 6.74 4.69
N ARG A 125 14.74 6.65 3.37
CA ARG A 125 15.99 6.49 2.67
C ARG A 125 16.69 7.83 2.60
N THR A 126 18.00 7.79 2.78
CA THR A 126 18.81 9.00 2.71
C THR A 126 19.27 9.31 1.29
N ASP A 127 19.25 8.33 0.41
CA ASP A 127 19.54 8.54 -1.01
C ASP A 127 18.23 8.54 -1.78
N SER A 128 18.28 8.99 -3.02
CA SER A 128 17.08 9.16 -3.82
C SER A 128 16.87 8.01 -4.81
N ALA A 129 17.33 6.83 -4.48
CA ALA A 129 17.14 5.68 -5.37
C ALA A 129 15.67 5.40 -5.61
N ALA A 130 14.82 5.70 -4.64
CA ALA A 130 13.39 5.62 -4.80
C ALA A 130 12.78 6.99 -4.50
N LEU A 131 11.84 7.39 -5.33
CA LEU A 131 11.14 8.65 -5.11
C LEU A 131 9.86 8.34 -4.33
N VAL A 132 9.73 8.97 -3.18
CA VAL A 132 8.50 8.90 -2.38
C VAL A 132 7.82 10.24 -2.50
N VAL A 133 6.60 10.23 -3.00
CA VAL A 133 5.84 11.45 -3.22
C VAL A 133 4.75 11.55 -2.17
N SER A 134 4.79 12.67 -1.44
CA SER A 134 3.73 13.01 -0.51
C SER A 134 2.76 13.91 -1.25
N ALA A 135 1.58 13.41 -1.47
CA ALA A 135 0.59 14.15 -2.26
C ALA A 135 -0.05 15.25 -1.45
#